data_2237f30fcac3580eac924ea990e9dc4c
#
_entry.id   2237f30fcac3580eac924ea990e9dc4c
#
_cell.length_a   1.000
_cell.length_b   1.000
_cell.length_c   1.000
_cell.angle_alpha   90.00
_cell.angle_beta   90.00
_cell.angle_gamma   90.00
#
_symmetry.space_group_name_H-M   'P 1'
#
loop_
_entity.id
_entity.type
_entity.pdbx_description
1 polymer ?
#
loop_
_entity_poly.entity_id
_entity_poly.type
_entity_poly.pdbx_seq_one_letter_code
_entity_poly.pdbx_strand_id
1 'polypeptide(L)'
;MNKGKLESLPFFNATTRYNAGCNHAAVGELGKAEAALKKAEEVAKKFLQEEGEEDIEEETGIIRVQLGFVMQQLGKEKEAATIYNQVTLNLSLNLLTCFSKVLKSKPSDIGLVAVASNNLLCLNRDQNIFDSKKRLKAATVEGLELKLTSSQRRQIARNSALLAMFTAQVSLRKLVKLIALHLLLSLQVDLCKQL
;
A
#
# COMPACT_ATOMS: atom_id res chain seq x y z
N MET A 1 -9.44 -39.09 -3.70
CA MET A 1 -9.47 -38.15 -2.55
C MET A 1 -10.87 -37.56 -2.45
N ASN A 2 -11.54 -37.71 -1.31
CA ASN A 2 -12.95 -37.34 -1.13
C ASN A 2 -13.10 -35.81 -1.06
N LYS A 3 -13.92 -35.20 -1.94
CA LYS A 3 -14.18 -33.75 -1.96
C LYS A 3 -14.50 -33.14 -0.58
N GLY A 4 -15.29 -33.86 0.24
CA GLY A 4 -15.67 -33.42 1.57
C GLY A 4 -14.52 -33.36 2.59
N LYS A 5 -13.40 -34.05 2.35
CA LYS A 5 -12.21 -34.02 3.21
C LYS A 5 -11.29 -32.83 2.88
N LEU A 6 -11.32 -32.33 1.66
CA LEU A 6 -10.58 -31.13 1.23
C LEU A 6 -11.22 -29.84 1.78
N GLU A 7 -12.56 -29.78 1.82
CA GLU A 7 -13.32 -28.62 2.29
C GLU A 7 -13.22 -28.39 3.80
N SER A 8 -12.79 -29.42 4.56
CA SER A 8 -12.57 -29.34 5.99
C SER A 8 -11.15 -28.87 6.40
N LEU A 9 -10.23 -28.72 5.43
CA LEU A 9 -8.88 -28.24 5.73
C LEU A 9 -8.91 -26.73 6.01
N PRO A 10 -8.35 -26.26 7.16
CA PRO A 10 -8.39 -24.85 7.55
C PRO A 10 -7.81 -23.91 6.50
N PHE A 11 -6.72 -24.30 5.83
CA PHE A 11 -6.11 -23.53 4.76
C PHE A 11 -7.03 -23.38 3.54
N PHE A 12 -7.72 -24.42 3.13
CA PHE A 12 -8.72 -24.36 2.04
C PHE A 12 -9.87 -23.44 2.41
N ASN A 13 -10.31 -23.46 3.67
CA ASN A 13 -11.35 -22.58 4.19
C ASN A 13 -10.91 -21.09 4.17
N ALA A 14 -9.68 -20.78 4.55
CA ALA A 14 -9.13 -19.41 4.48
C ALA A 14 -9.07 -18.90 3.04
N THR A 15 -8.55 -19.71 2.11
CA THR A 15 -8.45 -19.37 0.67
C THR A 15 -9.83 -19.17 0.05
N THR A 16 -10.79 -20.04 0.36
CA THR A 16 -12.17 -19.91 -0.14
C THR A 16 -12.81 -18.60 0.32
N ARG A 17 -12.64 -18.25 1.59
CA ARG A 17 -13.14 -16.98 2.15
C ARG A 17 -12.46 -15.76 1.56
N TYR A 18 -11.15 -15.82 1.33
CA TYR A 18 -10.40 -14.78 0.63
C TYR A 18 -10.97 -14.56 -0.77
N ASN A 19 -11.14 -15.62 -1.55
CA ASN A 19 -11.71 -15.54 -2.90
C ASN A 19 -13.15 -15.01 -2.90
N ALA A 20 -13.97 -15.41 -1.93
CA ALA A 20 -15.31 -14.86 -1.74
C ALA A 20 -15.26 -13.36 -1.43
N GLY A 21 -14.35 -12.94 -0.56
CA GLY A 21 -14.12 -11.52 -0.25
C GLY A 21 -13.72 -10.71 -1.47
N CYS A 22 -12.80 -11.23 -2.29
CA CYS A 22 -12.40 -10.60 -3.56
C CYS A 22 -13.57 -10.47 -4.53
N ASN A 23 -14.40 -11.52 -4.65
CA ASN A 23 -15.57 -11.50 -5.51
C ASN A 23 -16.63 -10.49 -5.04
N HIS A 24 -16.93 -10.43 -3.74
CA HIS A 24 -17.81 -9.42 -3.17
C HIS A 24 -17.27 -8.00 -3.39
N ALA A 25 -15.96 -7.79 -3.26
CA ALA A 25 -15.35 -6.50 -3.54
C ALA A 25 -15.50 -6.10 -5.02
N ALA A 26 -15.32 -7.06 -5.94
CA ALA A 26 -15.43 -6.83 -7.38
C ALA A 26 -16.84 -6.44 -7.83
N VAL A 27 -17.89 -6.96 -7.16
CA VAL A 27 -19.28 -6.60 -7.44
C VAL A 27 -19.83 -5.45 -6.59
N GLY A 28 -18.95 -4.81 -5.78
CA GLY A 28 -19.32 -3.64 -4.97
C GLY A 28 -20.00 -3.96 -3.64
N GLU A 29 -20.13 -5.23 -3.25
CA GLU A 29 -20.69 -5.65 -1.95
C GLU A 29 -19.66 -5.52 -0.82
N LEU A 30 -19.18 -4.29 -0.59
CA LEU A 30 -18.02 -4.00 0.27
C LEU A 30 -18.18 -4.49 1.72
N GLY A 31 -19.37 -4.43 2.30
CA GLY A 31 -19.63 -4.94 3.66
C GLY A 31 -19.49 -6.46 3.77
N LYS A 32 -19.95 -7.21 2.75
CA LYS A 32 -19.76 -8.67 2.69
C LYS A 32 -18.30 -9.01 2.42
N ALA A 33 -17.61 -8.22 1.58
CA ALA A 33 -16.19 -8.37 1.32
C ALA A 33 -15.36 -8.21 2.60
N GLU A 34 -15.62 -7.17 3.39
CA GLU A 34 -14.95 -6.94 4.68
C GLU A 34 -15.15 -8.13 5.63
N ALA A 35 -16.39 -8.58 5.80
CA ALA A 35 -16.70 -9.71 6.67
C ALA A 35 -15.99 -11.01 6.25
N ALA A 36 -16.00 -11.31 4.94
CA ALA A 36 -15.35 -12.50 4.38
C ALA A 36 -13.83 -12.45 4.55
N LEU A 37 -13.20 -11.28 4.30
CA LEU A 37 -11.75 -11.12 4.43
C LEU A 37 -11.27 -11.14 5.89
N LYS A 38 -12.02 -10.53 6.83
CA LYS A 38 -11.72 -10.65 8.28
C LYS A 38 -11.77 -12.08 8.73
N LYS A 39 -12.78 -12.85 8.26
CA LYS A 39 -12.88 -14.26 8.61
C LYS A 39 -11.80 -15.10 7.94
N ALA A 40 -11.37 -14.74 6.73
CA ALA A 40 -10.24 -15.39 6.08
C ALA A 40 -8.94 -15.18 6.86
N GLU A 41 -8.68 -13.96 7.33
CA GLU A 41 -7.50 -13.62 8.14
C GLU A 41 -7.51 -14.39 9.48
N GLU A 42 -8.65 -14.42 10.17
CA GLU A 42 -8.80 -15.15 11.44
C GLU A 42 -8.50 -16.65 11.28
N VAL A 43 -9.09 -17.29 10.26
CA VAL A 43 -8.89 -18.71 9.99
C VAL A 43 -7.44 -19.01 9.57
N ALA A 44 -6.85 -18.14 8.73
CA ALA A 44 -5.46 -18.29 8.33
C ALA A 44 -4.49 -18.16 9.51
N LYS A 45 -4.66 -17.15 10.35
CA LYS A 45 -3.83 -16.96 11.56
C LYS A 45 -3.90 -18.14 12.51
N LYS A 46 -5.11 -18.63 12.77
CA LYS A 46 -5.30 -19.80 13.65
C LYS A 46 -4.58 -21.03 13.10
N PHE A 47 -4.73 -21.32 11.81
CA PHE A 47 -4.07 -22.44 11.15
C PHE A 47 -2.54 -22.32 11.23
N LEU A 48 -1.99 -21.16 10.89
CA LEU A 48 -0.54 -20.93 10.91
C LEU A 48 0.04 -21.03 12.32
N GLN A 49 -0.71 -20.58 13.35
CA GLN A 49 -0.34 -20.76 14.75
C GLN A 49 -0.31 -22.23 15.17
N GLU A 50 -1.30 -23.03 14.74
CA GLU A 50 -1.36 -24.46 15.01
C GLU A 50 -0.23 -25.23 14.31
N GLU A 51 0.21 -24.79 13.13
CA GLU A 51 1.35 -25.35 12.40
C GLU A 51 2.72 -24.86 12.92
N GLY A 52 2.74 -23.93 13.87
CA GLY A 52 3.98 -23.38 14.43
C GLY A 52 4.74 -22.46 13.47
N GLU A 53 4.04 -21.79 12.52
CA GLU A 53 4.65 -20.84 11.60
C GLU A 53 5.11 -19.58 12.36
N GLU A 54 6.37 -19.17 12.16
CA GLU A 54 6.95 -18.00 12.84
C GLU A 54 6.52 -16.67 12.18
N ASP A 55 6.31 -16.65 10.86
CA ASP A 55 6.07 -15.44 10.08
C ASP A 55 4.59 -15.26 9.66
N ILE A 56 3.66 -15.44 10.60
CA ILE A 56 2.19 -15.39 10.39
C ILE A 56 1.76 -14.09 9.71
N GLU A 57 2.37 -12.97 10.06
CA GLU A 57 2.04 -11.65 9.50
C GLU A 57 2.46 -11.53 8.02
N GLU A 58 3.55 -12.19 7.61
CA GLU A 58 3.97 -12.24 6.20
C GLU A 58 3.02 -13.13 5.39
N GLU A 59 2.72 -14.33 5.88
CA GLU A 59 1.85 -15.29 5.21
C GLU A 59 0.40 -14.77 5.07
N THR A 60 -0.09 -13.97 6.02
CA THR A 60 -1.43 -13.33 5.93
C THR A 60 -1.42 -11.99 5.18
N GLY A 61 -0.27 -11.51 4.75
CA GLY A 61 -0.10 -10.19 4.13
C GLY A 61 -1.02 -9.92 2.95
N ILE A 62 -1.22 -10.90 2.06
CA ILE A 62 -2.11 -10.77 0.90
C ILE A 62 -3.56 -10.53 1.30
N ILE A 63 -4.06 -11.24 2.34
CA ILE A 63 -5.43 -11.08 2.85
C ILE A 63 -5.57 -9.67 3.44
N ARG A 64 -4.57 -9.23 4.18
CA ARG A 64 -4.55 -7.92 4.85
C ARG A 64 -4.52 -6.77 3.85
N VAL A 65 -3.71 -6.85 2.79
CA VAL A 65 -3.69 -5.82 1.74
C VAL A 65 -5.05 -5.72 1.04
N GLN A 66 -5.68 -6.84 0.76
CA GLN A 66 -7.02 -6.85 0.16
C GLN A 66 -8.08 -6.28 1.13
N LEU A 67 -8.00 -6.61 2.42
CA LEU A 67 -8.87 -6.04 3.45
C LEU A 67 -8.67 -4.52 3.56
N GLY A 68 -7.42 -4.05 3.57
CA GLY A 68 -7.11 -2.62 3.54
C GLY A 68 -7.72 -1.91 2.33
N PHE A 69 -7.69 -2.53 1.15
CA PHE A 69 -8.33 -2.01 -0.05
C PHE A 69 -9.86 -1.88 0.13
N VAL A 70 -10.52 -2.90 0.66
CA VAL A 70 -11.97 -2.87 0.92
C VAL A 70 -12.32 -1.80 1.96
N MET A 71 -11.53 -1.67 3.04
CA MET A 71 -11.70 -0.62 4.05
C MET A 71 -11.53 0.78 3.45
N GLN A 72 -10.57 0.98 2.57
CA GLN A 72 -10.37 2.24 1.84
C GLN A 72 -11.60 2.58 0.99
N GLN A 73 -12.18 1.61 0.28
CA GLN A 73 -13.41 1.81 -0.50
C GLN A 73 -14.63 2.10 0.38
N LEU A 74 -14.67 1.62 1.61
CA LEU A 74 -15.68 1.93 2.62
C LEU A 74 -15.48 3.29 3.30
N GLY A 75 -14.44 4.04 2.95
CA GLY A 75 -14.12 5.32 3.58
C GLY A 75 -13.43 5.19 4.95
N LYS A 76 -13.05 3.98 5.38
CA LYS A 76 -12.30 3.71 6.62
C LYS A 76 -10.79 3.95 6.41
N GLU A 77 -10.44 5.19 6.00
CA GLU A 77 -9.08 5.52 5.54
C GLU A 77 -8.00 5.29 6.62
N LYS A 78 -8.30 5.58 7.90
CA LYS A 78 -7.36 5.40 9.02
C LYS A 78 -7.04 3.91 9.27
N GLU A 79 -8.07 3.06 9.26
CA GLU A 79 -7.91 1.62 9.43
C GLU A 79 -7.13 1.02 8.25
N ALA A 80 -7.47 1.40 7.02
CA ALA A 80 -6.75 0.99 5.82
C ALA A 80 -5.27 1.40 5.88
N ALA A 81 -4.97 2.64 6.28
CA ALA A 81 -3.60 3.13 6.42
C ALA A 81 -2.81 2.33 7.47
N THR A 82 -3.45 1.98 8.60
CA THR A 82 -2.83 1.14 9.63
C THR A 82 -2.43 -0.23 9.08
N ILE A 83 -3.34 -0.90 8.37
CA ILE A 83 -3.08 -2.21 7.75
C ILE A 83 -1.92 -2.11 6.75
N TYR A 84 -1.95 -1.15 5.84
CA TYR A 84 -0.89 -1.00 4.84
C TYR A 84 0.48 -0.67 5.46
N ASN A 85 0.50 0.18 6.51
CA ASN A 85 1.74 0.48 7.22
C ASN A 85 2.31 -0.76 7.92
N GLN A 86 1.47 -1.56 8.58
CA GLN A 86 1.91 -2.79 9.22
C GLN A 86 2.49 -3.78 8.20
N VAL A 87 1.80 -4.00 7.06
CA VAL A 87 2.30 -4.89 6.01
C VAL A 87 3.64 -4.39 5.48
N THR A 88 3.78 -3.09 5.18
CA THR A 88 5.04 -2.55 4.66
C THR A 88 6.17 -2.55 5.69
N LEU A 89 5.86 -2.39 6.97
CA LEU A 89 6.84 -2.41 8.05
C LEU A 89 7.35 -3.83 8.31
N ASN A 90 6.46 -4.81 8.43
CA ASN A 90 6.82 -6.20 8.70
C ASN A 90 7.69 -6.77 7.58
N LEU A 91 7.32 -6.53 6.32
CA LEU A 91 8.10 -6.94 5.17
C LEU A 91 9.46 -6.20 5.08
N SER A 92 9.55 -4.96 5.55
CA SER A 92 10.82 -4.21 5.60
C SER A 92 11.74 -4.68 6.74
N LEU A 93 11.18 -5.06 7.89
CA LEU A 93 11.94 -5.61 9.02
C LEU A 93 12.51 -6.99 8.67
N ASN A 94 11.77 -7.84 7.97
CA ASN A 94 12.25 -9.12 7.49
C ASN A 94 13.41 -8.96 6.50
N LEU A 95 13.45 -7.93 5.68
CA LEU A 95 14.59 -7.60 4.82
C LEU A 95 15.86 -7.27 5.63
N LEU A 96 15.72 -6.54 6.75
CA LEU A 96 16.86 -6.21 7.62
C LEU A 96 17.37 -7.42 8.42
N THR A 97 16.49 -8.30 8.85
CA THR A 97 16.86 -9.54 9.56
C THR A 97 17.41 -10.61 8.63
N CYS A 98 17.04 -10.62 7.33
CA CYS A 98 17.59 -11.52 6.32
C CYS A 98 19.08 -11.29 6.07
N PHE A 99 19.63 -10.10 6.29
CA PHE A 99 21.09 -9.89 6.22
C PHE A 99 21.85 -10.65 7.31
N SER A 100 21.18 -11.02 8.41
CA SER A 100 21.78 -11.80 9.51
C SER A 100 21.48 -13.30 9.46
N LYS A 101 20.53 -13.76 8.65
CA LYS A 101 20.13 -15.18 8.50
C LYS A 101 20.21 -15.64 7.03
N VAL A 102 21.42 -15.67 6.49
CA VAL A 102 21.78 -15.83 5.07
C VAL A 102 21.37 -17.17 4.40
N LEU A 103 20.46 -17.98 4.86
CA LEU A 103 20.19 -19.26 4.18
C LEU A 103 18.76 -19.82 4.15
N LYS A 104 17.74 -19.23 4.72
CA LYS A 104 16.41 -19.90 4.80
C LYS A 104 15.15 -19.08 4.60
N SER A 105 15.18 -17.77 4.27
CA SER A 105 13.95 -17.02 4.11
C SER A 105 13.55 -16.89 2.65
N LYS A 106 12.28 -17.21 2.34
CA LYS A 106 11.62 -16.81 1.10
C LYS A 106 11.80 -15.30 0.92
N PRO A 107 12.12 -14.81 -0.30
CA PRO A 107 12.19 -13.38 -0.53
C PRO A 107 10.81 -12.77 -0.18
N SER A 108 10.82 -11.77 0.70
CA SER A 108 9.61 -11.01 1.04
C SER A 108 8.88 -10.62 -0.26
N ASP A 109 7.56 -10.73 -0.30
CA ASP A 109 6.80 -10.45 -1.52
C ASP A 109 6.85 -8.96 -1.86
N ILE A 110 7.87 -8.59 -2.66
CA ILE A 110 8.07 -7.22 -3.14
C ILE A 110 6.84 -6.69 -3.90
N GLY A 111 6.05 -7.57 -4.53
CA GLY A 111 4.81 -7.19 -5.18
C GLY A 111 3.75 -6.72 -4.18
N LEU A 112 3.65 -7.40 -3.04
CA LEU A 112 2.74 -7.02 -1.97
C LEU A 112 3.13 -5.67 -1.34
N VAL A 113 4.43 -5.44 -1.08
CA VAL A 113 4.97 -4.16 -0.63
C VAL A 113 4.64 -3.04 -1.61
N ALA A 114 4.81 -3.30 -2.92
CA ALA A 114 4.51 -2.32 -3.95
C ALA A 114 3.04 -1.92 -3.97
N VAL A 115 2.11 -2.89 -3.88
CA VAL A 115 0.67 -2.62 -3.85
C VAL A 115 0.29 -1.85 -2.59
N ALA A 116 0.73 -2.27 -1.41
CA ALA A 116 0.46 -1.59 -0.15
C ALA A 116 1.01 -0.15 -0.15
N SER A 117 2.25 0.05 -0.64
CA SER A 117 2.88 1.36 -0.76
C SER A 117 2.13 2.28 -1.73
N ASN A 118 1.67 1.76 -2.87
CA ASN A 118 0.84 2.51 -3.82
C ASN A 118 -0.50 2.92 -3.20
N ASN A 119 -1.14 2.05 -2.42
CA ASN A 119 -2.40 2.35 -1.77
C ASN A 119 -2.23 3.39 -0.65
N LEU A 120 -1.13 3.32 0.12
CA LEU A 120 -0.77 4.37 1.09
C LEU A 120 -0.54 5.74 0.41
N LEU A 121 0.13 5.76 -0.74
CA LEU A 121 0.29 6.97 -1.53
C LEU A 121 -1.06 7.59 -1.89
N CYS A 122 -2.04 6.78 -2.28
CA CYS A 122 -3.40 7.26 -2.58
C CYS A 122 -4.11 7.84 -1.35
N LEU A 123 -3.91 7.27 -0.16
CA LEU A 123 -4.47 7.78 1.11
C LEU A 123 -3.82 9.08 1.55
N ASN A 124 -2.51 9.22 1.35
CA ASN A 124 -1.78 10.44 1.70
C ASN A 124 -2.20 11.66 0.87
N ARG A 125 -2.68 11.45 -0.34
CA ARG A 125 -3.08 12.52 -1.28
C ARG A 125 -2.00 13.61 -1.37
N ASP A 126 -2.33 14.84 -0.98
CA ASP A 126 -1.48 16.03 -0.98
C ASP A 126 -0.89 16.38 0.41
N GLN A 127 -1.28 15.63 1.45
CA GLN A 127 -0.93 15.97 2.83
C GLN A 127 0.56 15.79 3.13
N ASN A 128 1.21 14.79 2.53
CA ASN A 128 2.62 14.49 2.77
C ASN A 128 3.34 14.05 1.49
N ILE A 129 3.78 15.04 0.70
CA ILE A 129 4.46 14.80 -0.59
C ILE A 129 5.77 14.02 -0.41
N PHE A 130 6.51 14.25 0.69
CA PHE A 130 7.76 13.55 0.94
C PHE A 130 7.53 12.05 1.16
N ASP A 131 6.57 11.69 2.02
CA ASP A 131 6.21 10.31 2.25
C ASP A 131 5.62 9.68 0.98
N SER A 132 4.77 10.41 0.24
CA SER A 132 4.21 9.95 -1.04
C SER A 132 5.29 9.61 -2.07
N LYS A 133 6.36 10.40 -2.17
CA LYS A 133 7.53 10.10 -3.02
C LYS A 133 8.27 8.86 -2.56
N LYS A 134 8.46 8.68 -1.26
CA LYS A 134 9.08 7.49 -0.67
C LYS A 134 8.25 6.23 -0.98
N ARG A 135 6.92 6.29 -0.82
CA ARG A 135 6.00 5.20 -1.15
C ARG A 135 6.02 4.86 -2.64
N LEU A 136 6.02 5.89 -3.50
CA LEU A 136 6.13 5.66 -4.94
C LEU A 136 7.43 4.93 -5.30
N LYS A 137 8.56 5.32 -4.72
CA LYS A 137 9.83 4.64 -4.94
C LYS A 137 9.76 3.15 -4.56
N ALA A 138 9.10 2.81 -3.45
CA ALA A 138 8.89 1.42 -3.04
C ALA A 138 7.94 0.67 -3.99
N ALA A 139 6.98 1.37 -4.61
CA ALA A 139 6.04 0.79 -5.58
C ALA A 139 6.61 0.65 -7.00
N THR A 140 7.81 1.19 -7.29
CA THR A 140 8.44 1.22 -8.63
C THR A 140 9.85 0.61 -8.65
N VAL A 141 10.13 -0.31 -7.73
CA VAL A 141 11.41 -1.04 -7.69
C VAL A 141 11.53 -1.92 -8.93
N GLU A 142 12.75 -2.08 -9.44
CA GLU A 142 13.05 -2.98 -10.57
C GLU A 142 12.69 -4.44 -10.23
N GLY A 143 12.25 -5.19 -11.22
CA GLY A 143 11.86 -6.61 -11.06
C GLY A 143 10.40 -6.83 -10.63
N LEU A 144 9.60 -5.76 -10.52
CA LEU A 144 8.17 -5.86 -10.18
C LEU A 144 7.28 -6.29 -11.35
N GLU A 145 7.78 -6.26 -12.59
CA GLU A 145 7.00 -6.50 -13.81
C GLU A 145 6.32 -7.88 -13.81
N LEU A 146 7.01 -8.89 -13.26
CA LEU A 146 6.51 -10.26 -13.17
C LEU A 146 5.71 -10.54 -11.89
N LYS A 147 5.79 -9.64 -10.90
CA LYS A 147 5.12 -9.78 -9.60
C LYS A 147 3.76 -9.08 -9.54
N LEU A 148 3.52 -8.14 -10.44
CA LEU A 148 2.30 -7.32 -10.48
C LEU A 148 1.42 -7.68 -11.67
N THR A 149 0.12 -7.68 -11.44
CA THR A 149 -0.87 -7.80 -12.54
C THR A 149 -0.82 -6.56 -13.43
N SER A 150 -1.29 -6.68 -14.67
CA SER A 150 -1.37 -5.56 -15.60
C SER A 150 -2.23 -4.40 -15.05
N SER A 151 -3.28 -4.71 -14.27
CA SER A 151 -4.11 -3.71 -13.62
C SER A 151 -3.35 -2.94 -12.54
N GLN A 152 -2.62 -3.65 -11.68
CA GLN A 152 -1.80 -3.03 -10.63
C GLN A 152 -0.71 -2.14 -11.22
N ARG A 153 0.00 -2.59 -12.26
CA ARG A 153 1.01 -1.77 -12.98
C ARG A 153 0.41 -0.49 -13.55
N ARG A 154 -0.75 -0.58 -14.22
CA ARG A 154 -1.44 0.61 -14.75
C ARG A 154 -1.85 1.58 -13.64
N GLN A 155 -2.32 1.06 -12.50
CA GLN A 155 -2.71 1.91 -11.38
C GLN A 155 -1.50 2.62 -10.75
N ILE A 156 -0.38 1.93 -10.57
CA ILE A 156 0.88 2.53 -10.09
C ILE A 156 1.38 3.61 -11.06
N ALA A 157 1.40 3.34 -12.36
CA ALA A 157 1.80 4.31 -13.36
C ALA A 157 0.90 5.56 -13.36
N ARG A 158 -0.42 5.38 -13.24
CA ARG A 158 -1.39 6.48 -13.12
C ARG A 158 -1.12 7.34 -11.88
N ASN A 159 -0.93 6.70 -10.72
CA ASN A 159 -0.68 7.40 -9.47
C ASN A 159 0.68 8.12 -9.48
N SER A 160 1.69 7.55 -10.13
CA SER A 160 2.98 8.19 -10.39
C SER A 160 2.82 9.48 -11.20
N ALA A 161 2.07 9.43 -12.30
CA ALA A 161 1.80 10.60 -13.12
C ALA A 161 1.03 11.69 -12.35
N LEU A 162 0.01 11.31 -11.57
CA LEU A 162 -0.75 12.25 -10.75
C LEU A 162 0.14 12.93 -9.69
N LEU A 163 1.01 12.17 -9.01
CA LEU A 163 1.95 12.75 -8.04
C LEU A 163 2.95 13.69 -8.72
N ALA A 164 3.45 13.35 -9.91
CA ALA A 164 4.35 14.21 -10.68
C ALA A 164 3.67 15.53 -11.06
N MET A 165 2.45 15.47 -11.58
CA MET A 165 1.65 16.67 -11.90
C MET A 165 1.42 17.53 -10.67
N PHE A 166 1.03 16.92 -9.54
CA PHE A 166 0.79 17.64 -8.31
C PHE A 166 2.06 18.32 -7.78
N THR A 167 3.20 17.63 -7.81
CA THR A 167 4.50 18.19 -7.37
C THR A 167 4.98 19.30 -8.30
N ALA A 168 4.73 19.23 -9.60
CA ALA A 168 5.02 20.30 -10.55
C ALA A 168 4.20 21.56 -10.26
N GLN A 169 2.90 21.43 -9.98
CA GLN A 169 2.03 22.56 -9.58
C GLN A 169 2.51 23.25 -8.29
N VAL A 170 2.89 22.45 -7.28
CA VAL A 170 3.42 22.99 -6.00
C VAL A 170 4.73 23.75 -6.23
N SER A 171 5.61 23.22 -7.05
CA SER A 171 6.88 23.87 -7.42
C SER A 171 6.64 25.20 -8.15
N LEU A 172 5.71 25.22 -9.12
CA LEU A 172 5.34 26.43 -9.85
C LEU A 172 4.75 27.51 -8.92
N ARG A 173 3.85 27.14 -8.02
CA ARG A 173 3.27 28.06 -7.03
C ARG A 173 4.34 28.66 -6.10
N LYS A 174 5.33 27.87 -5.67
CA LYS A 174 6.47 28.35 -4.88
C LYS A 174 7.31 29.35 -5.68
N LEU A 175 7.60 29.04 -6.93
CA LEU A 175 8.36 29.93 -7.82
C LEU A 175 7.64 31.27 -8.01
N VAL A 176 6.35 31.26 -8.30
CA VAL A 176 5.54 32.49 -8.44
C VAL A 176 5.57 33.33 -7.16
N LYS A 177 5.45 32.70 -5.98
CA LYS A 177 5.55 33.42 -4.69
C LYS A 177 6.93 34.05 -4.49
N LEU A 178 8.01 33.35 -4.82
CA LEU A 178 9.38 33.89 -4.72
C LEU A 178 9.60 35.08 -5.67
N ILE A 179 9.13 34.99 -6.91
CA ILE A 179 9.20 36.09 -7.87
C ILE A 179 8.40 37.30 -7.37
N ALA A 180 7.16 37.09 -6.88
CA ALA A 180 6.34 38.15 -6.32
C ALA A 180 7.01 38.83 -5.14
N LEU A 181 7.60 38.06 -4.22
CA LEU A 181 8.36 38.60 -3.06
C LEU A 181 9.58 39.40 -3.52
N HIS A 182 10.32 38.89 -4.49
CA HIS A 182 11.47 39.62 -5.04
C HIS A 182 11.09 40.95 -5.69
N LEU A 183 9.99 40.97 -6.46
CA LEU A 183 9.47 42.20 -7.06
C LEU A 183 9.01 43.21 -5.99
N LEU A 184 8.34 42.76 -4.93
CA LEU A 184 7.92 43.63 -3.83
C LEU A 184 9.14 44.24 -3.10
N LEU A 185 10.18 43.45 -2.86
CA LEU A 185 11.41 43.94 -2.23
C LEU A 185 12.17 44.93 -3.11
N SER A 186 12.23 44.71 -4.42
CA SER A 186 12.87 45.67 -5.34
C SER A 186 12.13 47.01 -5.41
N LEU A 187 10.80 46.98 -5.45
CA LEU A 187 9.97 48.19 -5.40
C LEU A 187 10.17 48.99 -4.10
N GLN A 188 10.29 48.31 -2.95
CA GLN A 188 10.57 48.97 -1.67
C GLN A 188 11.94 49.65 -1.66
N VAL A 189 12.96 49.01 -2.20
CA VAL A 189 14.31 49.58 -2.29
C VAL A 189 14.33 50.82 -3.19
N ASP A 190 13.59 50.80 -4.30
CA ASP A 190 13.52 51.96 -5.24
C ASP A 190 12.76 53.13 -4.63
N LEU A 191 11.70 52.87 -3.82
CA LEU A 191 11.01 53.91 -3.06
C LEU A 191 11.86 54.55 -2.00
N CYS A 192 12.71 53.77 -1.28
CA CYS A 192 13.63 54.29 -0.30
C CYS A 192 14.80 55.10 -0.88
N LYS A 193 15.10 55.00 -2.18
CA LYS A 193 16.10 55.79 -2.88
C LYS A 193 15.57 57.13 -3.40
N GLN A 194 14.26 57.31 -3.41
CA GLN A 194 13.58 58.51 -3.90
C GLN A 194 13.16 59.46 -2.77
N LEU A 195 13.36 59.07 -1.53
CA LEU A 195 13.24 59.87 -0.31
C LEU A 195 14.60 60.35 0.16
#